data_c7535937f8263163c83cedb168529c01
#
_entry.id   c7535937f8263163c83cedb168529c01
#
_cell.length_a   1.000
_cell.length_b   1.000
_cell.length_c   1.000
_cell.angle_alpha   90.00
_cell.angle_beta   90.00
_cell.angle_gamma   90.00
#
_symmetry.space_group_name_H-M   'P 1'
#
loop_
_entity.id
_entity.type
_entity.pdbx_description
1 polymer ?
#
loop_
_entity_poly.entity_id
_entity_poly.type
_entity_poly.pdbx_seq_one_letter_code
_entity_poly.pdbx_strand_id
1 'polypeptide(L)'
;MKKSLFRRIAALVMSALTLWAAIITVGSHSVPEAVDAIKSSNRLSQHLLRWELGDFFGTDQLTAVTVLALCQSPHLLAQRSTITSLLAQADAPAPPQEENAAPQPQPTPPNRPVSADDLAFADNGVPSQTVIPTNSGSYTMINGVYIKNASSRTLDESVLGSGNFPAKLQPEGPQVLIVHSHGSEAYSMPPGQEYTPSGTYRTTDSNYNVVRVGDEIASVLSSYGISVLHDRTLHDAQSYNDAYSNSYDSVADYLSKYPSVTYVLDIHRDAITDSDGNQYKLVSREDPNAAQCCLVMGVAYDTWADNLTLAVAVQETLMAQSPTLMRPMTVRGYNYNQQLSSGYMLVEVGAAGNSLDEAILGARLFAKGFAETII
;
A
#
# COMPACT_ATOMS: atom_id res chain seq x y z
N MET A 1 22.94 37.47 -22.91
CA MET A 1 23.78 36.42 -22.31
C MET A 1 24.24 36.73 -20.89
N LYS A 2 24.82 37.90 -20.56
CA LYS A 2 25.35 38.19 -19.20
C LYS A 2 24.30 38.18 -18.07
N LYS A 3 23.07 38.60 -18.29
CA LYS A 3 21.99 38.62 -17.26
C LYS A 3 21.49 37.20 -16.89
N SER A 4 21.52 36.26 -17.82
CA SER A 4 21.10 34.86 -17.55
C SER A 4 22.15 34.09 -16.76
N LEU A 5 23.41 34.31 -17.05
CA LEU A 5 24.54 33.71 -16.33
C LEU A 5 24.60 34.22 -14.88
N PHE A 6 24.40 35.53 -14.68
CA PHE A 6 24.36 36.11 -13.31
C PHE A 6 23.20 35.56 -12.47
N ARG A 7 22.01 35.37 -13.05
CA ARG A 7 20.87 34.76 -12.37
C ARG A 7 21.14 33.29 -12.00
N ARG A 8 21.83 32.53 -12.83
CA ARG A 8 22.21 31.13 -12.56
C ARG A 8 23.24 31.03 -11.44
N ILE A 9 24.24 31.91 -11.44
CA ILE A 9 25.26 31.96 -10.37
C ILE A 9 24.61 32.39 -9.04
N ALA A 10 23.72 33.37 -9.06
CA ALA A 10 23.00 33.81 -7.87
C ALA A 10 22.10 32.70 -7.29
N ALA A 11 21.43 31.92 -8.16
CA ALA A 11 20.62 30.79 -7.75
C ALA A 11 21.45 29.68 -7.11
N LEU A 12 22.60 29.32 -7.70
CA LEU A 12 23.54 28.33 -7.16
C LEU A 12 24.11 28.76 -5.79
N VAL A 13 24.45 30.03 -5.64
CA VAL A 13 24.94 30.58 -4.36
C VAL A 13 23.84 30.58 -3.30
N MET A 14 22.61 30.94 -3.66
CA MET A 14 21.46 30.88 -2.74
C MET A 14 21.12 29.44 -2.34
N SER A 15 21.18 28.49 -3.27
CA SER A 15 20.95 27.07 -2.95
C SER A 15 22.05 26.50 -2.03
N ALA A 16 23.30 26.86 -2.26
CA ALA A 16 24.42 26.49 -1.40
C ALA A 16 24.32 27.12 0.01
N LEU A 17 23.87 28.37 0.10
CA LEU A 17 23.66 29.05 1.38
C LEU A 17 22.48 28.49 2.16
N THR A 18 21.39 28.13 1.50
CA THR A 18 20.25 27.48 2.16
C THR A 18 20.58 26.08 2.64
N LEU A 19 21.35 25.32 1.85
CA LEU A 19 21.85 24.01 2.26
C LEU A 19 22.82 24.12 3.46
N TRP A 20 23.72 25.10 3.42
CA TRP A 20 24.68 25.38 4.50
C TRP A 20 23.97 25.86 5.78
N ALA A 21 22.96 26.73 5.67
CA ALA A 21 22.13 27.16 6.81
C ALA A 21 21.31 25.98 7.38
N ALA A 22 20.79 25.09 6.56
CA ALA A 22 20.12 23.87 6.98
C ALA A 22 21.07 22.92 7.73
N ILE A 23 22.31 22.77 7.26
CA ILE A 23 23.36 21.95 7.92
C ILE A 23 23.75 22.52 9.29
N ILE A 24 23.78 23.84 9.45
CA ILE A 24 24.11 24.49 10.73
C ILE A 24 22.95 24.44 11.72
N THR A 25 21.71 24.60 11.27
CA THR A 25 20.52 24.59 12.14
C THR A 25 20.12 23.20 12.60
N VAL A 26 20.51 22.16 11.87
CA VAL A 26 20.23 20.77 12.19
C VAL A 26 21.56 20.17 12.69
N GLY A 27 21.73 20.07 13.98
CA GLY A 27 22.97 19.55 14.60
C GLY A 27 23.46 18.25 13.99
N SER A 28 24.73 17.96 14.11
CA SER A 28 25.51 16.94 13.38
C SER A 28 24.98 15.50 13.36
N HIS A 29 23.94 15.18 14.13
CA HIS A 29 23.31 13.85 14.19
C HIS A 29 22.12 13.66 13.23
N SER A 30 21.62 14.73 12.61
CA SER A 30 20.43 14.69 11.75
C SER A 30 20.70 14.89 10.24
N VAL A 31 21.97 15.12 9.89
CA VAL A 31 22.37 15.30 8.48
C VAL A 31 22.08 14.06 7.59
N PRO A 32 22.37 12.83 8.03
CA PRO A 32 22.00 11.65 7.25
C PRO A 32 20.50 11.50 7.02
N GLU A 33 19.68 11.73 8.05
CA GLU A 33 18.21 11.66 7.96
C GLU A 33 17.64 12.77 7.06
N ALA A 34 18.18 13.97 7.11
CA ALA A 34 17.77 15.07 6.24
C ALA A 34 18.16 14.80 4.76
N VAL A 35 19.33 14.23 4.53
CA VAL A 35 19.78 13.82 3.18
C VAL A 35 18.92 12.68 2.64
N ASP A 36 18.55 11.71 3.46
CA ASP A 36 17.69 10.61 3.06
C ASP A 36 16.22 11.06 2.85
N ALA A 37 15.74 12.02 3.65
CA ALA A 37 14.45 12.67 3.43
C ALA A 37 14.41 13.47 2.10
N ILE A 38 15.50 14.15 1.75
CA ILE A 38 15.64 14.86 0.46
C ILE A 38 15.73 13.87 -0.71
N LYS A 39 16.46 12.76 -0.56
CA LYS A 39 16.54 11.71 -1.58
C LYS A 39 15.22 10.98 -1.78
N SER A 40 14.43 10.81 -0.72
CA SER A 40 13.11 10.17 -0.78
C SER A 40 11.99 11.11 -1.24
N SER A 41 12.22 12.42 -1.30
CA SER A 41 11.24 13.40 -1.77
C SER A 41 11.23 13.50 -3.30
N ASN A 42 10.46 12.62 -3.93
CA ASN A 42 10.30 12.58 -5.38
C ASN A 42 9.78 13.93 -5.96
N ARG A 43 8.96 14.67 -5.22
CA ARG A 43 8.45 16.00 -5.63
C ARG A 43 9.56 17.07 -5.67
N LEU A 44 10.45 17.09 -4.68
CA LEU A 44 11.56 18.05 -4.64
C LEU A 44 12.56 17.77 -5.76
N SER A 45 12.86 16.49 -6.00
CA SER A 45 13.73 16.03 -7.11
C SER A 45 13.14 16.38 -8.47
N GLN A 46 11.83 16.19 -8.67
CA GLN A 46 11.14 16.56 -9.90
C GLN A 46 11.08 18.08 -10.11
N HIS A 47 10.85 18.87 -9.04
CA HIS A 47 10.88 20.34 -9.15
C HIS A 47 12.28 20.87 -9.43
N LEU A 48 13.32 20.31 -8.82
CA LEU A 48 14.71 20.68 -9.08
C LEU A 48 15.14 20.29 -10.52
N LEU A 49 14.76 19.08 -10.97
CA LEU A 49 14.99 18.63 -12.34
C LEU A 49 14.25 19.51 -13.36
N ARG A 50 12.99 19.86 -13.13
CA ARG A 50 12.23 20.78 -14.00
C ARG A 50 12.83 22.19 -14.02
N TRP A 51 13.35 22.66 -12.87
CA TRP A 51 13.95 23.98 -12.79
C TRP A 51 15.33 24.06 -13.45
N GLU A 52 16.13 22.99 -13.37
CA GLU A 52 17.49 22.91 -13.93
C GLU A 52 17.52 22.53 -15.42
N LEU A 53 16.59 21.67 -15.84
CA LEU A 53 16.47 21.17 -17.23
C LEU A 53 15.45 21.94 -18.08
N GLY A 54 14.69 22.88 -17.47
CA GLY A 54 13.60 23.57 -18.16
C GLY A 54 12.43 22.63 -18.49
N ASP A 55 11.50 23.09 -19.30
CA ASP A 55 10.33 22.31 -19.76
C ASP A 55 10.74 21.25 -20.81
N PHE A 56 11.61 20.32 -20.39
CA PHE A 56 12.26 19.33 -21.23
C PHE A 56 11.28 18.27 -21.76
N PHE A 57 10.16 18.09 -21.06
CA PHE A 57 9.13 17.10 -21.40
C PHE A 57 7.99 17.66 -22.27
N GLY A 58 8.12 18.90 -22.75
CA GLY A 58 7.07 19.58 -23.54
C GLY A 58 7.50 20.08 -24.92
N THR A 59 8.74 19.88 -25.36
CA THR A 59 9.20 20.30 -26.69
C THR A 59 9.88 19.17 -27.45
N ASP A 60 9.38 18.86 -28.62
CA ASP A 60 9.77 17.76 -29.52
C ASP A 60 11.21 17.77 -30.04
N GLN A 61 12.14 18.54 -29.48
CA GLN A 61 13.52 18.55 -29.92
C GLN A 61 14.53 18.74 -28.80
N LEU A 62 15.39 17.73 -28.63
CA LEU A 62 16.63 17.80 -27.83
C LEU A 62 17.55 18.89 -28.37
N THR A 63 17.79 19.96 -27.59
CA THR A 63 18.75 20.98 -27.99
C THR A 63 20.18 20.46 -27.88
N ALA A 64 21.11 20.97 -28.71
CA ALA A 64 22.52 20.58 -28.70
C ALA A 64 23.19 20.77 -27.32
N VAL A 65 22.72 21.72 -26.50
CA VAL A 65 23.20 21.96 -25.15
C VAL A 65 22.81 20.83 -24.18
N THR A 66 21.64 20.26 -24.38
CA THR A 66 21.14 19.14 -23.58
C THR A 66 21.87 17.85 -23.88
N VAL A 67 22.10 17.60 -25.18
CA VAL A 67 22.93 16.46 -25.62
C VAL A 67 24.35 16.58 -25.06
N LEU A 68 24.92 17.78 -25.02
CA LEU A 68 26.23 18.02 -24.44
C LEU A 68 26.30 17.80 -22.94
N ALA A 69 25.24 18.18 -22.20
CA ALA A 69 25.14 17.95 -20.75
C ALA A 69 24.98 16.45 -20.42
N LEU A 70 24.20 15.72 -21.21
CA LEU A 70 24.04 14.27 -21.09
C LEU A 70 25.34 13.51 -21.40
N CYS A 71 26.15 14.01 -22.36
CA CYS A 71 27.44 13.40 -22.71
C CYS A 71 28.55 13.59 -21.65
N GLN A 72 28.33 14.43 -20.63
CA GLN A 72 29.31 14.61 -19.54
C GLN A 72 29.10 13.67 -18.34
N SER A 73 28.00 12.91 -18.32
CA SER A 73 27.75 11.92 -17.26
C SER A 73 28.24 10.53 -17.68
N PRO A 74 29.26 9.95 -17.00
CA PRO A 74 29.76 8.61 -17.32
C PRO A 74 28.70 7.52 -17.20
N HIS A 75 27.69 7.72 -16.36
CA HIS A 75 26.58 6.78 -16.14
C HIS A 75 25.58 6.76 -17.30
N LEU A 76 25.30 7.93 -17.90
CA LEU A 76 24.42 8.05 -19.05
C LEU A 76 25.10 7.60 -20.35
N LEU A 77 26.42 7.76 -20.44
CA LEU A 77 27.23 7.21 -21.55
C LEU A 77 27.21 5.67 -21.56
N ALA A 78 27.24 5.03 -20.41
CA ALA A 78 27.17 3.57 -20.27
C ALA A 78 25.80 2.99 -20.69
N GLN A 79 24.74 3.80 -20.62
CA GLN A 79 23.37 3.39 -20.98
C GLN A 79 22.88 3.96 -22.32
N ARG A 80 23.77 4.51 -23.12
CA ARG A 80 23.43 5.18 -24.39
C ARG A 80 22.61 4.30 -25.34
N SER A 81 22.94 3.02 -25.46
CA SER A 81 22.21 2.08 -26.33
C SER A 81 20.76 1.84 -25.86
N THR A 82 20.56 1.75 -24.55
CA THR A 82 19.24 1.57 -23.95
C THR A 82 18.38 2.83 -24.13
N ILE A 83 18.96 4.02 -23.91
CA ILE A 83 18.26 5.30 -24.10
C ILE A 83 17.90 5.49 -25.57
N THR A 84 18.81 5.17 -26.51
CA THR A 84 18.56 5.29 -27.95
C THR A 84 17.46 4.31 -28.42
N SER A 85 17.40 3.09 -27.85
CA SER A 85 16.35 2.12 -28.18
C SER A 85 14.98 2.54 -27.63
N LEU A 86 14.93 3.15 -26.46
CA LEU A 86 13.69 3.68 -25.88
C LEU A 86 13.17 4.90 -26.64
N LEU A 87 14.06 5.80 -27.09
CA LEU A 87 13.70 6.94 -27.93
C LEU A 87 13.21 6.49 -29.32
N ALA A 88 13.84 5.48 -29.93
CA ALA A 88 13.40 4.91 -31.20
C ALA A 88 12.04 4.17 -31.09
N GLN A 89 11.71 3.62 -29.92
CA GLN A 89 10.37 3.06 -29.64
C GLN A 89 9.32 4.17 -29.44
N ALA A 90 9.70 5.33 -28.91
CA ALA A 90 8.78 6.47 -28.74
C ALA A 90 8.46 7.15 -30.07
N ASP A 91 9.37 7.12 -31.06
CA ASP A 91 9.18 7.71 -32.41
C ASP A 91 8.53 6.75 -33.43
N ALA A 92 8.30 5.48 -33.06
CA ALA A 92 7.55 4.58 -33.92
C ALA A 92 6.07 5.02 -33.94
N PRO A 93 5.42 5.21 -35.12
CA PRO A 93 4.00 5.47 -35.18
C PRO A 93 3.31 4.32 -34.45
N ALA A 94 2.58 4.65 -33.38
CA ALA A 94 1.79 3.70 -32.63
C ALA A 94 0.92 2.92 -33.64
N PRO A 95 0.89 1.58 -33.59
CA PRO A 95 -0.12 0.81 -34.28
C PRO A 95 -1.48 1.41 -33.87
N PRO A 96 -2.49 1.46 -34.77
CA PRO A 96 -3.78 2.00 -34.40
C PRO A 96 -4.18 1.33 -33.09
N GLN A 97 -4.21 2.10 -32.04
CA GLN A 97 -4.78 1.66 -30.77
C GLN A 97 -6.24 1.39 -31.11
N GLU A 98 -6.62 0.11 -31.17
CA GLU A 98 -7.95 -0.23 -30.73
C GLU A 98 -8.06 0.47 -29.38
N GLU A 99 -9.00 1.38 -29.31
CA GLU A 99 -9.38 2.09 -28.10
C GLU A 99 -9.64 1.02 -27.06
N ASN A 100 -8.57 0.61 -26.35
CA ASN A 100 -8.68 -0.18 -25.15
C ASN A 100 -9.41 0.74 -24.18
N ALA A 101 -10.73 0.66 -24.26
CA ALA A 101 -11.56 1.05 -23.14
C ALA A 101 -10.86 0.50 -21.91
N ALA A 102 -10.59 1.37 -20.92
CA ALA A 102 -10.09 0.98 -19.61
C ALA A 102 -10.79 -0.32 -19.23
N PRO A 103 -10.05 -1.35 -18.73
CA PRO A 103 -10.65 -2.64 -18.47
C PRO A 103 -11.95 -2.39 -17.73
N GLN A 104 -13.07 -2.69 -18.37
CA GLN A 104 -14.35 -2.52 -17.70
C GLN A 104 -14.27 -3.43 -16.47
N PRO A 105 -14.53 -2.92 -15.25
CA PRO A 105 -14.63 -3.74 -14.08
C PRO A 105 -15.71 -4.78 -14.38
N GLN A 106 -15.30 -5.96 -14.78
CA GLN A 106 -16.20 -7.09 -14.84
C GLN A 106 -16.37 -7.55 -13.40
N PRO A 107 -17.59 -7.77 -12.91
CA PRO A 107 -17.78 -8.54 -11.71
C PRO A 107 -17.06 -9.86 -11.98
N THR A 108 -15.92 -10.03 -11.32
CA THR A 108 -15.14 -11.26 -11.45
C THR A 108 -16.01 -12.37 -10.88
N PRO A 109 -16.31 -13.44 -11.64
CA PRO A 109 -16.96 -14.58 -11.04
C PRO A 109 -16.09 -14.99 -9.84
N PRO A 110 -16.67 -15.22 -8.65
CA PRO A 110 -15.88 -15.60 -7.50
C PRO A 110 -15.03 -16.79 -7.89
N ASN A 111 -13.71 -16.66 -7.80
CA ASN A 111 -12.84 -17.82 -7.84
C ASN A 111 -13.43 -18.79 -6.83
N ARG A 112 -13.66 -20.02 -7.24
CA ARG A 112 -14.23 -21.03 -6.34
C ARG A 112 -13.41 -21.01 -5.05
N PRO A 113 -14.03 -20.78 -3.87
CA PRO A 113 -13.28 -20.75 -2.62
C PRO A 113 -12.52 -22.06 -2.51
N VAL A 114 -11.24 -21.97 -2.15
CA VAL A 114 -10.45 -23.16 -1.84
C VAL A 114 -11.19 -23.87 -0.70
N SER A 115 -11.48 -25.16 -0.83
CA SER A 115 -12.03 -25.91 0.29
C SER A 115 -11.11 -25.80 1.49
N ALA A 116 -11.63 -25.75 2.71
CA ALA A 116 -10.80 -25.77 3.91
C ALA A 116 -9.86 -26.99 3.93
N ASP A 117 -10.31 -28.09 3.32
CA ASP A 117 -9.55 -29.35 3.22
C ASP A 117 -8.42 -29.30 2.17
N ASP A 118 -8.42 -28.28 1.29
CA ASP A 118 -7.40 -28.12 0.25
C ASP A 118 -6.25 -27.22 0.68
N LEU A 119 -6.31 -26.57 1.87
CA LEU A 119 -5.23 -25.77 2.42
C LEU A 119 -4.09 -26.67 2.93
N ALA A 120 -2.89 -26.43 2.44
CA ALA A 120 -1.69 -27.18 2.80
C ALA A 120 -0.75 -26.34 3.66
N PHE A 121 -0.79 -26.51 4.97
CA PHE A 121 0.06 -25.79 5.92
C PHE A 121 1.45 -26.40 5.98
N ALA A 122 2.18 -26.40 4.86
CA ALA A 122 3.54 -26.90 4.80
C ALA A 122 4.48 -26.01 5.61
N ASP A 123 5.41 -26.63 6.35
CA ASP A 123 6.45 -25.88 7.04
C ASP A 123 7.40 -25.24 6.01
N ASN A 124 7.47 -23.92 5.99
CA ASN A 124 8.38 -23.15 5.16
C ASN A 124 9.70 -22.79 5.86
N GLY A 125 9.95 -23.35 7.05
CA GLY A 125 11.17 -23.10 7.83
C GLY A 125 11.26 -21.71 8.48
N VAL A 126 10.22 -20.89 8.37
CA VAL A 126 10.19 -19.54 8.96
C VAL A 126 9.67 -19.63 10.40
N PRO A 127 10.38 -19.05 11.40
CA PRO A 127 9.92 -19.10 12.78
C PRO A 127 8.61 -18.34 12.97
N SER A 128 7.70 -18.88 13.76
CA SER A 128 6.40 -18.29 14.05
C SER A 128 6.39 -17.53 15.37
N GLN A 129 5.63 -16.45 15.42
CA GLN A 129 5.30 -15.75 16.66
C GLN A 129 3.88 -15.19 16.62
N THR A 130 3.31 -14.94 17.80
CA THR A 130 2.06 -14.19 17.94
C THR A 130 2.37 -12.83 18.54
N VAL A 131 2.06 -11.76 17.81
CA VAL A 131 2.23 -10.38 18.29
C VAL A 131 1.01 -10.01 19.11
N ILE A 132 1.22 -9.85 20.40
CA ILE A 132 0.23 -9.35 21.37
C ILE A 132 0.85 -8.26 22.22
N PRO A 133 0.09 -7.29 22.72
CA PRO A 133 0.60 -6.29 23.65
C PRO A 133 1.09 -6.94 24.94
N THR A 134 2.31 -6.61 25.36
CA THR A 134 2.89 -7.09 26.63
C THR A 134 2.72 -6.07 27.76
N ASN A 135 2.45 -4.82 27.43
CA ASN A 135 2.11 -3.75 28.38
C ASN A 135 1.22 -2.71 27.66
N SER A 136 0.41 -1.99 28.42
CA SER A 136 -0.47 -0.94 27.90
C SER A 136 0.24 0.40 27.68
N GLY A 137 1.43 0.60 28.24
CA GLY A 137 2.08 1.92 28.30
C GLY A 137 2.50 2.51 26.94
N SER A 138 2.57 1.67 25.89
CA SER A 138 2.96 2.09 24.54
C SER A 138 1.79 2.18 23.56
N TYR A 139 0.56 2.00 24.06
CA TYR A 139 -0.66 1.94 23.25
C TYR A 139 -1.73 2.88 23.81
N THR A 140 -2.53 3.46 22.92
CA THR A 140 -3.84 3.99 23.29
C THR A 140 -4.83 2.82 23.27
N MET A 141 -5.67 2.74 24.29
CA MET A 141 -6.72 1.71 24.37
C MET A 141 -8.08 2.33 24.12
N ILE A 142 -8.87 1.71 23.25
CA ILE A 142 -10.25 2.07 22.96
C ILE A 142 -11.07 0.78 22.98
N ASN A 143 -12.02 0.65 23.88
CA ASN A 143 -12.84 -0.57 24.06
C ASN A 143 -12.03 -1.87 24.10
N GLY A 144 -10.85 -1.85 24.71
CA GLY A 144 -9.96 -3.02 24.75
C GLY A 144 -9.09 -3.22 23.50
N VAL A 145 -9.31 -2.46 22.43
CA VAL A 145 -8.44 -2.46 21.24
C VAL A 145 -7.17 -1.70 21.53
N TYR A 146 -6.03 -2.34 21.34
CA TYR A 146 -4.72 -1.73 21.46
C TYR A 146 -4.33 -1.02 20.16
N ILE A 147 -4.07 0.28 20.25
CA ILE A 147 -3.74 1.15 19.11
C ILE A 147 -2.34 1.73 19.29
N LYS A 148 -1.42 1.39 18.38
CA LYS A 148 -0.11 2.03 18.27
C LYS A 148 -0.27 3.34 17.49
N ASN A 149 -0.43 4.44 18.22
CA ASN A 149 -0.57 5.75 17.60
C ASN A 149 0.80 6.36 17.29
N ALA A 150 1.19 6.36 16.03
CA ALA A 150 2.40 7.00 15.51
C ALA A 150 2.09 8.32 14.78
N SER A 151 0.92 8.93 15.05
CA SER A 151 0.50 10.22 14.50
C SER A 151 0.53 11.31 15.57
N SER A 152 0.26 12.55 15.17
CA SER A 152 0.07 13.69 16.10
C SER A 152 -1.38 13.86 16.56
N ARG A 153 -2.32 12.99 16.11
CA ARG A 153 -3.73 13.10 16.49
C ARG A 153 -3.97 12.55 17.89
N THR A 154 -4.82 13.20 18.65
CA THR A 154 -5.37 12.65 19.88
C THR A 154 -6.52 11.70 19.54
N LEU A 155 -6.47 10.49 20.07
CA LEU A 155 -7.51 9.48 19.87
C LEU A 155 -8.48 9.55 21.06
N ASP A 156 -9.70 9.99 20.80
CA ASP A 156 -10.75 10.16 21.83
C ASP A 156 -11.61 8.89 21.88
N GLU A 157 -11.54 8.16 23.01
CA GLU A 157 -12.30 6.93 23.24
C GLU A 157 -13.82 7.15 23.15
N SER A 158 -14.32 8.30 23.60
CA SER A 158 -15.76 8.58 23.56
C SER A 158 -16.33 8.71 22.14
N VAL A 159 -15.48 9.10 21.19
CA VAL A 159 -15.83 9.19 19.77
C VAL A 159 -15.56 7.87 19.06
N LEU A 160 -14.34 7.37 19.16
CA LEU A 160 -13.86 6.23 18.39
C LEU A 160 -14.40 4.88 18.89
N GLY A 161 -14.71 4.79 20.18
CA GLY A 161 -15.35 3.61 20.80
C GLY A 161 -16.88 3.63 20.74
N SER A 162 -17.49 4.61 20.09
CA SER A 162 -18.96 4.72 20.02
C SER A 162 -19.63 3.65 19.17
N GLY A 163 -18.91 3.01 18.25
CA GLY A 163 -19.44 2.10 17.23
C GLY A 163 -20.31 2.79 16.19
N ASN A 164 -20.42 4.12 16.23
CA ASN A 164 -21.26 4.89 15.33
C ASN A 164 -20.46 5.44 14.14
N PHE A 165 -20.23 4.60 13.13
CA PHE A 165 -19.60 4.96 11.88
C PHE A 165 -20.64 5.22 10.78
N PRO A 166 -20.38 6.16 9.82
CA PRO A 166 -21.36 6.57 8.81
C PRO A 166 -21.52 5.57 7.64
N ALA A 167 -20.50 4.74 7.35
CA ALA A 167 -20.59 3.75 6.30
C ALA A 167 -21.67 2.72 6.60
N LYS A 168 -22.59 2.48 5.65
CA LYS A 168 -23.68 1.52 5.78
C LYS A 168 -23.85 0.74 4.48
N LEU A 169 -24.23 -0.55 4.59
CA LEU A 169 -24.60 -1.35 3.43
C LEU A 169 -25.77 -0.71 2.69
N GLN A 170 -25.65 -0.65 1.37
CA GLN A 170 -26.74 -0.19 0.52
C GLN A 170 -27.62 -1.38 0.11
N PRO A 171 -28.92 -1.19 -0.07
CA PRO A 171 -29.86 -2.30 -0.36
C PRO A 171 -29.63 -2.91 -1.75
N GLU A 172 -29.04 -2.17 -2.69
CA GLU A 172 -28.85 -2.60 -4.07
C GLU A 172 -27.44 -2.25 -4.57
N GLY A 173 -26.93 -3.04 -5.52
CA GLY A 173 -25.64 -2.85 -6.15
C GLY A 173 -24.46 -3.43 -5.37
N PRO A 174 -23.23 -3.27 -5.87
CA PRO A 174 -22.03 -3.65 -5.14
C PRO A 174 -21.83 -2.77 -3.92
N GLN A 175 -21.38 -3.37 -2.82
CA GLN A 175 -21.33 -2.74 -1.50
C GLN A 175 -19.92 -2.59 -0.96
N VAL A 176 -19.04 -3.51 -1.34
CA VAL A 176 -17.63 -3.57 -0.94
C VAL A 176 -16.75 -3.57 -2.19
N LEU A 177 -15.70 -2.77 -2.18
CA LEU A 177 -14.60 -2.83 -3.14
C LEU A 177 -13.37 -3.39 -2.42
N ILE A 178 -12.76 -4.41 -3.00
CA ILE A 178 -11.42 -4.88 -2.61
C ILE A 178 -10.42 -4.34 -3.63
N VAL A 179 -9.31 -3.79 -3.14
CA VAL A 179 -8.21 -3.23 -3.93
C VAL A 179 -6.87 -3.63 -3.32
N HIS A 180 -5.79 -3.49 -4.07
CA HIS A 180 -4.43 -3.80 -3.64
C HIS A 180 -3.49 -2.70 -4.12
N SER A 181 -3.23 -1.67 -3.30
CA SER A 181 -2.25 -0.64 -3.67
C SER A 181 -0.89 -1.27 -3.97
N HIS A 182 -0.49 -2.29 -3.22
CA HIS A 182 0.70 -3.11 -3.47
C HIS A 182 0.33 -4.55 -3.87
N GLY A 183 -0.32 -4.72 -5.02
CA GLY A 183 -0.85 -6.01 -5.49
C GLY A 183 0.20 -7.09 -5.75
N SER A 184 1.48 -6.72 -5.97
CA SER A 184 2.57 -7.69 -6.13
C SER A 184 3.06 -8.31 -4.82
N GLU A 185 2.60 -7.85 -3.65
CA GLU A 185 3.00 -8.41 -2.36
C GLU A 185 2.61 -9.88 -2.24
N ALA A 186 3.56 -10.70 -1.79
CA ALA A 186 3.40 -12.14 -1.74
C ALA A 186 4.00 -12.71 -0.45
N TYR A 187 3.87 -14.01 -0.28
CA TYR A 187 4.18 -14.76 0.92
C TYR A 187 5.37 -15.72 0.71
N SER A 188 5.90 -16.27 1.77
CA SER A 188 6.94 -17.30 1.70
C SER A 188 6.40 -18.57 1.04
N MET A 189 7.20 -19.14 0.14
CA MET A 189 6.89 -20.41 -0.52
C MET A 189 7.62 -21.56 0.18
N PRO A 190 7.13 -22.79 0.09
CA PRO A 190 7.88 -23.96 0.51
C PRO A 190 9.22 -24.03 -0.22
N PRO A 191 10.28 -24.57 0.42
CA PRO A 191 11.59 -24.74 -0.20
C PRO A 191 11.49 -25.49 -1.54
N GLY A 192 12.14 -24.95 -2.57
CA GLY A 192 12.11 -25.49 -3.93
C GLY A 192 10.91 -25.09 -4.77
N GLN A 193 10.05 -24.21 -4.27
CA GLN A 193 8.89 -23.67 -4.96
C GLN A 193 8.90 -22.13 -5.00
N GLU A 194 10.08 -21.52 -4.83
CA GLU A 194 10.25 -20.08 -4.83
C GLU A 194 9.80 -19.49 -6.17
N TYR A 195 9.04 -18.40 -6.11
CA TYR A 195 8.67 -17.62 -7.29
C TYR A 195 9.82 -16.69 -7.72
N THR A 196 9.77 -16.23 -8.95
CA THR A 196 10.78 -15.31 -9.51
C THR A 196 10.22 -13.89 -9.57
N PRO A 197 10.95 -12.88 -9.07
CA PRO A 197 12.27 -12.94 -8.44
C PRO A 197 12.22 -13.46 -6.99
N SER A 198 13.10 -14.43 -6.69
CA SER A 198 13.24 -14.99 -5.35
C SER A 198 13.83 -13.95 -4.37
N GLY A 199 13.44 -14.04 -3.09
CA GLY A 199 13.95 -13.21 -2.00
C GLY A 199 13.34 -11.83 -1.86
N THR A 200 12.43 -11.42 -2.75
CA THR A 200 11.70 -10.13 -2.63
C THR A 200 10.33 -10.27 -1.98
N TYR A 201 9.82 -11.48 -1.87
CA TYR A 201 8.44 -11.76 -1.44
C TYR A 201 7.42 -10.94 -2.25
N ARG A 202 7.63 -10.87 -3.57
CA ARG A 202 6.76 -10.20 -4.54
C ARG A 202 6.66 -11.01 -5.81
N THR A 203 5.45 -11.05 -6.38
CA THR A 203 5.18 -11.67 -7.68
C THR A 203 4.02 -10.99 -8.37
N THR A 204 4.06 -10.93 -9.70
CA THR A 204 2.93 -10.48 -10.52
C THR A 204 1.93 -11.61 -10.82
N ASP A 205 2.22 -12.85 -10.40
CA ASP A 205 1.25 -13.95 -10.50
C ASP A 205 0.22 -13.83 -9.38
N SER A 206 -1.00 -13.46 -9.75
CA SER A 206 -2.12 -13.26 -8.82
C SER A 206 -2.58 -14.53 -8.11
N ASN A 207 -2.04 -15.69 -8.44
CA ASN A 207 -2.31 -16.93 -7.70
C ASN A 207 -1.48 -17.04 -6.41
N TYR A 208 -0.41 -16.24 -6.27
CA TYR A 208 0.56 -16.35 -5.16
C TYR A 208 0.75 -15.07 -4.37
N ASN A 209 -0.03 -14.01 -4.64
CA ASN A 209 0.09 -12.72 -3.99
C ASN A 209 -1.20 -12.33 -3.24
N VAL A 210 -1.23 -11.11 -2.70
CA VAL A 210 -2.37 -10.57 -1.93
C VAL A 210 -3.68 -10.52 -2.72
N VAL A 211 -3.63 -10.51 -4.07
CA VAL A 211 -4.83 -10.58 -4.91
C VAL A 211 -5.56 -11.91 -4.69
N ARG A 212 -4.82 -13.03 -4.54
CA ARG A 212 -5.43 -14.33 -4.20
C ARG A 212 -6.12 -14.29 -2.82
N VAL A 213 -5.53 -13.57 -1.87
CA VAL A 213 -6.14 -13.36 -0.55
C VAL A 213 -7.43 -12.53 -0.67
N GLY A 214 -7.42 -11.50 -1.53
CA GLY A 214 -8.61 -10.70 -1.86
C GLY A 214 -9.75 -11.53 -2.45
N ASP A 215 -9.45 -12.51 -3.31
CA ASP A 215 -10.46 -13.46 -3.86
C ASP A 215 -11.16 -14.22 -2.73
N GLU A 216 -10.41 -14.63 -1.72
CA GLU A 216 -10.95 -15.38 -0.60
C GLU A 216 -11.86 -14.52 0.28
N ILE A 217 -11.44 -13.27 0.57
CA ILE A 217 -12.27 -12.28 1.28
C ILE A 217 -13.57 -12.04 0.52
N ALA A 218 -13.50 -11.83 -0.81
CA ALA A 218 -14.68 -11.62 -1.65
C ALA A 218 -15.64 -12.82 -1.60
N SER A 219 -15.11 -14.04 -1.61
CA SER A 219 -15.91 -15.26 -1.50
C SER A 219 -16.63 -15.36 -0.16
N VAL A 220 -15.94 -15.10 0.96
CA VAL A 220 -16.56 -15.11 2.29
C VAL A 220 -17.65 -14.04 2.39
N LEU A 221 -17.37 -12.79 2.00
CA LEU A 221 -18.35 -11.71 2.04
C LEU A 221 -19.58 -12.04 1.18
N SER A 222 -19.39 -12.63 0.01
CA SER A 222 -20.47 -13.07 -0.87
C SER A 222 -21.36 -14.13 -0.21
N SER A 223 -20.80 -15.01 0.63
CA SER A 223 -21.56 -16.00 1.39
C SER A 223 -22.47 -15.38 2.46
N TYR A 224 -22.17 -14.16 2.90
CA TYR A 224 -23.00 -13.33 3.78
C TYR A 224 -24.03 -12.47 3.01
N GLY A 225 -24.12 -12.63 1.68
CA GLY A 225 -25.03 -11.85 0.84
C GLY A 225 -24.52 -10.45 0.50
N ILE A 226 -23.24 -10.15 0.79
CA ILE A 226 -22.62 -8.86 0.50
C ILE A 226 -22.07 -8.90 -0.93
N SER A 227 -22.49 -7.95 -1.78
CA SER A 227 -22.00 -7.85 -3.16
C SER A 227 -20.66 -7.15 -3.21
N VAL A 228 -19.65 -7.80 -3.80
CA VAL A 228 -18.26 -7.37 -3.80
C VAL A 228 -17.76 -7.10 -5.22
N LEU A 229 -17.07 -6.00 -5.41
CA LEU A 229 -16.17 -5.75 -6.54
C LEU A 229 -14.74 -6.02 -6.09
N HIS A 230 -13.95 -6.67 -6.94
CA HIS A 230 -12.54 -6.92 -6.66
C HIS A 230 -11.69 -6.36 -7.80
N ASP A 231 -10.99 -5.25 -7.54
CA ASP A 231 -9.97 -4.71 -8.42
C ASP A 231 -8.69 -5.55 -8.28
N ARG A 232 -8.40 -6.30 -9.34
CA ARG A 232 -7.23 -7.19 -9.40
C ARG A 232 -6.02 -6.53 -10.07
N THR A 233 -6.09 -5.22 -10.29
CA THR A 233 -5.00 -4.45 -10.90
C THR A 233 -3.79 -4.42 -9.99
N LEU A 234 -2.61 -4.71 -10.54
CA LEU A 234 -1.34 -4.61 -9.83
C LEU A 234 -0.82 -3.17 -9.93
N HIS A 235 -1.26 -2.29 -9.03
CA HIS A 235 -0.96 -0.86 -9.06
C HIS A 235 0.53 -0.53 -8.84
N ASP A 236 1.29 -1.48 -8.30
CA ASP A 236 2.74 -1.39 -8.05
C ASP A 236 3.60 -2.11 -9.12
N ALA A 237 3.00 -2.70 -10.16
CA ALA A 237 3.72 -3.50 -11.16
C ALA A 237 4.78 -2.70 -11.95
N GLN A 238 4.51 -1.42 -12.22
CA GLN A 238 5.43 -0.55 -12.95
C GLN A 238 6.35 0.23 -12.01
N SER A 239 5.84 0.68 -10.86
CA SER A 239 6.57 1.47 -9.87
C SER A 239 5.95 1.26 -8.49
N TYR A 240 6.77 0.78 -7.56
CA TYR A 240 6.37 0.64 -6.17
C TYR A 240 5.94 1.97 -5.53
N ASN A 241 6.65 3.05 -5.86
CA ASN A 241 6.41 4.36 -5.25
C ASN A 241 5.13 5.03 -5.75
N ASP A 242 4.63 4.67 -6.94
CA ASP A 242 3.44 5.25 -7.54
C ASP A 242 2.17 4.44 -7.21
N ALA A 243 2.30 3.35 -6.49
CA ALA A 243 1.23 2.41 -6.18
C ALA A 243 -0.02 3.07 -5.57
N TYR A 244 0.17 3.95 -4.57
CA TYR A 244 -0.96 4.68 -3.96
C TYR A 244 -1.59 5.71 -4.89
N SER A 245 -0.82 6.33 -5.78
CA SER A 245 -1.39 7.24 -6.79
C SER A 245 -2.22 6.48 -7.82
N ASN A 246 -1.69 5.34 -8.30
CA ASN A 246 -2.38 4.49 -9.28
C ASN A 246 -3.66 3.89 -8.69
N SER A 247 -3.61 3.38 -7.46
CA SER A 247 -4.79 2.84 -6.78
C SER A 247 -5.81 3.92 -6.42
N TYR A 248 -5.38 5.16 -6.13
CA TYR A 248 -6.28 6.29 -5.91
C TYR A 248 -7.19 6.52 -7.11
N ASP A 249 -6.62 6.61 -8.30
CA ASP A 249 -7.38 6.86 -9.53
C ASP A 249 -8.37 5.73 -9.81
N SER A 250 -7.94 4.47 -9.62
CA SER A 250 -8.80 3.30 -9.78
C SER A 250 -9.96 3.31 -8.78
N VAL A 251 -9.69 3.50 -7.49
CA VAL A 251 -10.74 3.53 -6.45
C VAL A 251 -11.71 4.68 -6.70
N ALA A 252 -11.24 5.87 -7.07
CA ALA A 252 -12.09 7.02 -7.36
C ALA A 252 -13.03 6.73 -8.55
N ASP A 253 -12.54 6.05 -9.59
CA ASP A 253 -13.36 5.61 -10.73
C ASP A 253 -14.43 4.59 -10.31
N TYR A 254 -14.06 3.58 -9.52
CA TYR A 254 -15.02 2.60 -8.97
C TYR A 254 -16.11 3.28 -8.14
N LEU A 255 -15.75 4.17 -7.22
CA LEU A 255 -16.72 4.87 -6.36
C LEU A 255 -17.64 5.80 -7.15
N SER A 256 -17.13 6.42 -8.21
CA SER A 256 -17.94 7.23 -9.14
C SER A 256 -18.94 6.38 -9.90
N LYS A 257 -18.52 5.21 -10.37
CA LYS A 257 -19.33 4.30 -11.19
C LYS A 257 -20.35 3.52 -10.36
N TYR A 258 -19.99 3.21 -9.13
CA TYR A 258 -20.81 2.40 -8.20
C TYR A 258 -21.00 3.14 -6.86
N PRO A 259 -21.93 4.13 -6.81
CA PRO A 259 -22.19 4.91 -5.59
C PRO A 259 -22.70 4.08 -4.40
N SER A 260 -23.12 2.83 -4.65
CA SER A 260 -23.51 1.87 -3.62
C SER A 260 -22.32 1.27 -2.84
N VAL A 261 -21.11 1.39 -3.37
CA VAL A 261 -19.89 0.98 -2.67
C VAL A 261 -19.60 1.97 -1.55
N THR A 262 -19.74 1.52 -0.32
CA THR A 262 -19.49 2.31 0.89
C THR A 262 -18.28 1.81 1.67
N TYR A 263 -17.87 0.56 1.45
CA TYR A 263 -16.69 -0.04 2.07
C TYR A 263 -15.59 -0.30 1.05
N VAL A 264 -14.36 0.01 1.42
CA VAL A 264 -13.17 -0.29 0.60
C VAL A 264 -12.15 -1.01 1.48
N LEU A 265 -11.70 -2.16 1.05
CA LEU A 265 -10.65 -2.93 1.71
C LEU A 265 -9.39 -2.95 0.84
N ASP A 266 -8.34 -2.27 1.27
CA ASP A 266 -7.02 -2.31 0.64
C ASP A 266 -6.20 -3.41 1.30
N ILE A 267 -6.06 -4.55 0.61
CA ILE A 267 -5.48 -5.77 1.17
C ILE A 267 -4.01 -5.84 0.83
N HIS A 268 -3.21 -5.94 1.88
CA HIS A 268 -1.76 -6.00 1.90
C HIS A 268 -1.25 -7.20 2.71
N ARG A 269 0.06 -7.36 2.75
CA ARG A 269 0.76 -8.16 3.76
C ARG A 269 1.89 -7.33 4.38
N ASP A 270 2.13 -7.52 5.66
CA ASP A 270 3.18 -6.80 6.38
C ASP A 270 4.61 -7.30 6.03
N ALA A 271 5.61 -6.50 6.34
CA ALA A 271 7.02 -6.83 6.19
C ALA A 271 7.70 -6.74 7.57
N ILE A 272 7.69 -7.85 8.32
CA ILE A 272 8.24 -7.91 9.67
C ILE A 272 9.45 -8.81 9.69
N THR A 273 10.58 -8.24 10.09
CA THR A 273 11.86 -8.93 10.23
C THR A 273 12.44 -8.76 11.63
N ASP A 274 13.34 -9.65 12.01
CA ASP A 274 14.21 -9.44 13.16
C ASP A 274 15.34 -8.43 12.85
N SER A 275 16.21 -8.21 13.83
CA SER A 275 17.37 -7.31 13.68
C SER A 275 18.37 -7.77 12.61
N ASP A 276 18.37 -9.05 12.28
CA ASP A 276 19.25 -9.66 11.28
C ASP A 276 18.60 -9.72 9.88
N GLY A 277 17.35 -9.27 9.76
CA GLY A 277 16.59 -9.25 8.50
C GLY A 277 15.82 -10.54 8.21
N ASN A 278 15.78 -11.51 9.13
CA ASN A 278 15.02 -12.74 8.94
C ASN A 278 13.53 -12.49 9.10
N GLN A 279 12.73 -13.13 8.25
CA GLN A 279 11.26 -13.05 8.30
C GLN A 279 10.68 -13.83 9.47
N TYR A 280 9.50 -13.40 9.94
CA TYR A 280 8.65 -14.14 10.86
C TYR A 280 7.31 -14.47 10.24
N LYS A 281 6.76 -15.64 10.61
CA LYS A 281 5.34 -15.92 10.49
C LYS A 281 4.59 -15.25 11.64
N LEU A 282 3.53 -14.57 11.33
CA LEU A 282 2.62 -14.00 12.33
C LEU A 282 1.37 -14.87 12.38
N VAL A 283 1.16 -15.57 13.49
CA VAL A 283 0.05 -16.53 13.60
C VAL A 283 -0.78 -16.29 14.86
N SER A 284 -2.07 -16.61 14.80
CA SER A 284 -2.97 -16.60 15.95
C SER A 284 -2.61 -17.71 16.92
N ARG A 285 -2.92 -17.53 18.21
CA ARG A 285 -2.77 -18.59 19.23
C ARG A 285 -3.92 -19.59 19.20
N GLU A 286 -5.10 -19.10 18.84
CA GLU A 286 -6.32 -19.92 18.76
C GLU A 286 -6.23 -20.89 17.58
N ASP A 287 -5.61 -20.47 16.48
CA ASP A 287 -5.32 -21.30 15.31
C ASP A 287 -3.93 -20.96 14.74
N PRO A 288 -2.90 -21.75 15.05
CA PRO A 288 -1.54 -21.51 14.54
C PRO A 288 -1.38 -21.58 13.02
N ASN A 289 -2.40 -22.03 12.30
CA ASN A 289 -2.43 -22.01 10.85
C ASN A 289 -3.07 -20.72 10.28
N ALA A 290 -3.68 -19.90 11.14
CA ALA A 290 -4.26 -18.64 10.72
C ALA A 290 -3.26 -17.49 10.88
N ALA A 291 -2.90 -16.81 9.80
CA ALA A 291 -2.09 -15.60 9.88
C ALA A 291 -2.80 -14.50 10.65
N GLN A 292 -2.06 -13.80 11.53
CA GLN A 292 -2.59 -12.61 12.20
C GLN A 292 -2.83 -11.47 11.20
N CYS A 293 -3.90 -10.69 11.42
CA CYS A 293 -4.20 -9.49 10.66
C CYS A 293 -3.88 -8.22 11.45
N CYS A 294 -3.71 -7.10 10.75
CA CYS A 294 -3.53 -5.76 11.34
C CYS A 294 -4.27 -4.72 10.53
N LEU A 295 -4.97 -3.81 11.20
CA LEU A 295 -5.52 -2.63 10.56
C LEU A 295 -4.50 -1.49 10.62
N VAL A 296 -4.25 -0.84 9.46
CA VAL A 296 -3.38 0.34 9.34
C VAL A 296 -4.24 1.52 8.94
N MET A 297 -4.38 2.47 9.86
CA MET A 297 -5.28 3.60 9.69
C MET A 297 -4.51 4.91 9.51
N GLY A 298 -4.83 5.63 8.46
CA GLY A 298 -4.34 6.96 8.18
C GLY A 298 -5.17 8.03 8.89
N VAL A 299 -4.53 9.15 9.28
CA VAL A 299 -5.23 10.26 9.93
C VAL A 299 -4.84 11.64 9.36
N ALA A 300 -4.30 11.66 8.13
CA ALA A 300 -3.89 12.89 7.48
C ALA A 300 -5.00 13.55 6.62
N TYR A 301 -6.27 13.30 6.95
CA TYR A 301 -7.45 13.87 6.29
C TYR A 301 -8.55 14.19 7.32
N ASP A 302 -9.58 14.94 6.94
CA ASP A 302 -10.53 15.51 7.90
C ASP A 302 -11.49 14.48 8.51
N THR A 303 -11.96 13.50 7.71
CA THR A 303 -12.95 12.49 8.13
C THR A 303 -12.33 11.21 8.68
N TRP A 304 -11.05 11.23 9.08
CA TRP A 304 -10.31 10.06 9.56
C TRP A 304 -10.99 9.34 10.75
N ALA A 305 -11.70 10.08 11.58
CA ALA A 305 -12.37 9.51 12.75
C ALA A 305 -13.47 8.53 12.37
N ASP A 306 -14.16 8.73 11.25
CA ASP A 306 -15.20 7.84 10.74
C ASP A 306 -14.61 6.46 10.41
N ASN A 307 -13.51 6.45 9.65
CA ASN A 307 -12.83 5.21 9.29
C ASN A 307 -12.22 4.51 10.51
N LEU A 308 -11.65 5.27 11.45
CA LEU A 308 -11.05 4.69 12.64
C LEU A 308 -12.11 4.13 13.60
N THR A 309 -13.29 4.76 13.70
CA THR A 309 -14.42 4.23 14.47
C THR A 309 -14.90 2.89 13.91
N LEU A 310 -15.03 2.77 12.59
CA LEU A 310 -15.33 1.50 11.93
C LEU A 310 -14.23 0.45 12.22
N ALA A 311 -12.95 0.84 12.09
CA ALA A 311 -11.82 -0.06 12.34
C ALA A 311 -11.81 -0.60 13.78
N VAL A 312 -12.13 0.25 14.78
CA VAL A 312 -12.28 -0.17 16.18
C VAL A 312 -13.42 -1.18 16.31
N ALA A 313 -14.59 -0.91 15.77
CA ALA A 313 -15.74 -1.82 15.83
C ALA A 313 -15.44 -3.19 15.18
N VAL A 314 -14.78 -3.20 14.02
CA VAL A 314 -14.35 -4.44 13.35
C VAL A 314 -13.38 -5.22 14.22
N GLN A 315 -12.38 -4.55 14.81
CA GLN A 315 -11.40 -5.22 15.66
C GLN A 315 -12.03 -5.74 16.97
N GLU A 316 -12.99 -5.04 17.57
CA GLU A 316 -13.76 -5.52 18.72
C GLU A 316 -14.49 -6.83 18.38
N THR A 317 -15.22 -6.88 17.26
CA THR A 317 -15.93 -8.08 16.81
C THR A 317 -14.96 -9.25 16.61
N LEU A 318 -13.83 -9.01 15.96
CA LEU A 318 -12.81 -10.04 15.71
C LEU A 318 -12.17 -10.54 17.00
N MET A 319 -11.85 -9.66 17.94
CA MET A 319 -11.27 -10.02 19.23
C MET A 319 -12.24 -10.86 20.09
N ALA A 320 -13.54 -10.64 19.97
CA ALA A 320 -14.55 -11.44 20.66
C ALA A 320 -14.61 -12.90 20.15
N GLN A 321 -14.26 -13.13 18.87
CA GLN A 321 -14.29 -14.44 18.23
C GLN A 321 -12.92 -15.16 18.27
N SER A 322 -11.84 -14.42 18.02
CA SER A 322 -10.48 -14.91 17.94
C SER A 322 -9.55 -13.87 18.56
N PRO A 323 -9.32 -13.92 19.87
CA PRO A 323 -8.66 -12.85 20.65
C PRO A 323 -7.29 -12.43 20.15
N THR A 324 -6.55 -13.32 19.50
CA THR A 324 -5.20 -13.01 19.00
C THR A 324 -5.08 -13.00 17.48
N LEU A 325 -6.18 -13.09 16.75
CA LEU A 325 -6.17 -12.93 15.29
C LEU A 325 -5.70 -11.54 14.89
N MET A 326 -6.18 -10.50 15.61
CA MET A 326 -5.82 -9.12 15.32
C MET A 326 -4.60 -8.70 16.14
N ARG A 327 -3.58 -8.18 15.46
CA ARG A 327 -2.47 -7.47 16.12
C ARG A 327 -2.95 -6.09 16.58
N PRO A 328 -2.17 -5.39 17.44
CA PRO A 328 -2.44 -3.99 17.73
C PRO A 328 -2.60 -3.17 16.45
N MET A 329 -3.69 -2.43 16.34
CA MET A 329 -3.96 -1.52 15.23
C MET A 329 -2.85 -0.47 15.14
N THR A 330 -2.47 -0.06 13.95
CA THR A 330 -1.48 1.01 13.73
C THR A 330 -2.15 2.24 13.16
N VAL A 331 -1.95 3.40 13.81
CA VAL A 331 -2.42 4.70 13.34
C VAL A 331 -1.20 5.54 12.91
N ARG A 332 -1.26 6.11 11.69
CA ARG A 332 -0.17 6.84 11.06
C ARG A 332 -0.61 8.18 10.51
N GLY A 333 0.32 9.16 10.48
CA GLY A 333 0.10 10.49 9.92
C GLY A 333 0.10 10.55 8.38
N TYR A 334 -0.47 9.53 7.72
CA TYR A 334 -0.66 9.43 6.27
C TYR A 334 -2.14 9.29 5.96
N ASN A 335 -2.54 9.26 4.67
CA ASN A 335 -3.94 9.07 4.27
C ASN A 335 -4.24 7.70 3.67
N TYR A 336 -3.30 7.03 3.02
CA TYR A 336 -3.47 5.68 2.42
C TYR A 336 -4.74 5.56 1.55
N ASN A 337 -5.11 6.61 0.82
CA ASN A 337 -6.34 6.72 0.04
C ASN A 337 -7.65 6.62 0.85
N GLN A 338 -7.58 6.51 2.18
CA GLN A 338 -8.74 6.30 3.05
C GLN A 338 -9.69 7.50 3.08
N GLN A 339 -9.27 8.68 2.63
CA GLN A 339 -10.12 9.86 2.44
C GLN A 339 -11.20 9.67 1.36
N LEU A 340 -11.10 8.63 0.52
CA LEU A 340 -12.04 8.38 -0.57
C LEU A 340 -13.38 7.82 -0.12
N SER A 341 -13.43 7.12 1.02
CA SER A 341 -14.67 6.60 1.61
C SER A 341 -14.57 6.53 3.13
N SER A 342 -15.65 6.84 3.85
CA SER A 342 -15.73 6.65 5.31
C SER A 342 -15.74 5.19 5.77
N GLY A 343 -15.79 4.25 4.85
CA GLY A 343 -15.65 2.82 5.09
C GLY A 343 -14.35 2.22 4.55
N TYR A 344 -13.33 3.04 4.29
CA TYR A 344 -12.05 2.56 3.75
C TYR A 344 -11.10 2.11 4.86
N MET A 345 -10.56 0.89 4.75
CA MET A 345 -9.55 0.36 5.66
C MET A 345 -8.40 -0.29 4.88
N LEU A 346 -7.17 -0.16 5.37
CA LEU A 346 -6.02 -0.94 4.94
C LEU A 346 -5.84 -2.12 5.89
N VAL A 347 -5.75 -3.31 5.32
CA VAL A 347 -5.68 -4.58 6.07
C VAL A 347 -4.42 -5.33 5.68
N GLU A 348 -3.51 -5.46 6.63
CA GLU A 348 -2.37 -6.37 6.53
C GLU A 348 -2.82 -7.78 6.90
N VAL A 349 -2.75 -8.72 5.98
CA VAL A 349 -3.08 -10.13 6.22
C VAL A 349 -1.79 -10.93 6.30
N GLY A 350 -1.38 -11.27 7.50
CA GLY A 350 -0.08 -11.91 7.75
C GLY A 350 1.10 -10.98 7.45
N ALA A 351 2.25 -11.59 7.21
CA ALA A 351 3.49 -10.95 6.81
C ALA A 351 4.19 -11.79 5.73
N ALA A 352 5.25 -11.24 5.13
CA ALA A 352 6.04 -11.94 4.10
C ALA A 352 6.54 -13.33 4.53
N GLY A 353 6.73 -13.55 5.82
CA GLY A 353 7.15 -14.85 6.37
C GLY A 353 6.04 -15.90 6.43
N ASN A 354 4.77 -15.52 6.39
CA ASN A 354 3.65 -16.47 6.35
C ASN A 354 3.59 -17.20 5.01
N SER A 355 3.00 -18.39 5.00
CA SER A 355 2.57 -19.04 3.77
C SER A 355 1.28 -18.39 3.22
N LEU A 356 1.01 -18.58 1.94
CA LEU A 356 -0.25 -18.12 1.34
C LEU A 356 -1.47 -18.78 2.00
N ASP A 357 -1.39 -20.06 2.35
CA ASP A 357 -2.50 -20.79 2.97
C ASP A 357 -2.80 -20.29 4.38
N GLU A 358 -1.76 -19.93 5.16
CA GLU A 358 -1.93 -19.25 6.45
C GLU A 358 -2.63 -17.89 6.28
N ALA A 359 -2.24 -17.12 5.24
CA ALA A 359 -2.87 -15.84 4.93
C ALA A 359 -4.34 -16.01 4.48
N ILE A 360 -4.64 -17.00 3.66
CA ILE A 360 -6.01 -17.34 3.24
C ILE A 360 -6.89 -17.66 4.46
N LEU A 361 -6.39 -18.46 5.39
CA LEU A 361 -7.16 -18.79 6.60
C LEU A 361 -7.37 -17.56 7.49
N GLY A 362 -6.33 -16.74 7.71
CA GLY A 362 -6.45 -15.47 8.43
C GLY A 362 -7.45 -14.52 7.76
N ALA A 363 -7.43 -14.42 6.42
CA ALA A 363 -8.35 -13.61 5.63
C ALA A 363 -9.81 -14.06 5.78
N ARG A 364 -10.07 -15.38 5.80
CA ARG A 364 -11.43 -15.92 6.02
C ARG A 364 -11.98 -15.49 7.38
N LEU A 365 -11.17 -15.61 8.42
CA LEU A 365 -11.57 -15.22 9.78
C LEU A 365 -11.81 -13.70 9.85
N PHE A 366 -10.92 -12.90 9.23
CA PHE A 366 -11.10 -11.46 9.12
C PHE A 366 -12.39 -11.11 8.39
N ALA A 367 -12.63 -11.67 7.20
CA ALA A 367 -13.80 -11.38 6.38
C ALA A 367 -15.11 -11.74 7.08
N LYS A 368 -15.12 -12.83 7.86
CA LYS A 368 -16.27 -13.22 8.69
C LYS A 368 -16.58 -12.14 9.73
N GLY A 369 -15.60 -11.74 10.55
CA GLY A 369 -15.82 -10.72 11.58
C GLY A 369 -16.14 -9.34 10.99
N PHE A 370 -15.55 -8.98 9.84
CA PHE A 370 -15.92 -7.78 9.12
C PHE A 370 -17.36 -7.81 8.65
N ALA A 371 -17.83 -8.90 8.02
CA ALA A 371 -19.21 -9.06 7.60
C ALA A 371 -20.18 -8.90 8.78
N GLU A 372 -19.92 -9.58 9.90
CA GLU A 372 -20.74 -9.53 11.10
C GLU A 372 -20.78 -8.13 11.77
N THR A 373 -19.75 -7.29 11.51
CA THR A 373 -19.74 -5.91 12.03
C THR A 373 -20.59 -4.97 11.20
N ILE A 374 -20.67 -5.20 9.86
CA ILE A 374 -21.31 -4.24 8.95
C ILE A 374 -22.75 -4.60 8.56
N ILE A 375 -23.21 -5.84 8.87
CA ILE A 375 -24.60 -6.27 8.70
C ILE A 375 -25.44 -5.78 9.89
#